data_80c3af9820f38328fc1009aef9842bb1
#
_entry.id   80c3af9820f38328fc1009aef9842bb1
#
_cell.length_a   1.000
_cell.length_b   1.000
_cell.length_c   1.000
_cell.angle_alpha   90.00
_cell.angle_beta   90.00
_cell.angle_gamma   90.00
#
_symmetry.space_group_name_H-M   'P 1'
#
loop_
_entity.id
_entity.type
_entity.pdbx_description
1 polymer ?
#
loop_
_entity_poly.entity_id
_entity_poly.type
_entity_poly.pdbx_seq_one_letter_code
_entity_poly.pdbx_strand_id
1 'polypeptide(L)'
;MSERPSPRSLLSVLWRGFGGNVRFALSAIREHKLRSSLTILGIVVGVTTVMVMVAIVTGFNNNVIGNLQAFGANRIEIQKYEERFGPGGPSDDEEKRRKNLTVEDAQALRQALPEATVASLIGYADEVVHVKHGNLEANGPYILGADEFYPTGTAYNIGHGRYFTAAEVEHSALLAVLGAEVQEAIFPKEDPLGKDITVDGLRYRVVGVLEKKGAQFGWSPDNKVVLPYGAFERQYGAEVRRNGVNLNIVPHRTEDMDRVVEKTVAVMRARRKVPFNKPNDFAVVTPDQLISQFRAITGGVTAAMVFVALVSLLIGGVGVMNIMLVSVTQRTREIGIRRAVGAFRSDVIGQFLIEAVTLSAIGGALGVALGLAISAMVKASVPALPTAIPLWSPLVGLFVSVGVGVFFGAYPAVKASRIDPIEALRWE
;
A
#
# COMPACT_ATOMS: atom_id res chain seq x y z
N MET A 1 -21.24 -52.14 42.21
CA MET A 1 -21.23 -51.58 40.84
C MET A 1 -21.09 -50.09 41.00
N SER A 2 -19.90 -49.54 40.88
CA SER A 2 -19.68 -48.07 40.92
C SER A 2 -19.73 -47.55 39.49
N GLU A 3 -20.68 -46.70 39.20
CA GLU A 3 -20.79 -45.98 37.93
C GLU A 3 -19.48 -45.20 37.67
N ARG A 4 -18.81 -45.52 36.58
CA ARG A 4 -17.69 -44.71 36.10
C ARG A 4 -18.29 -43.39 35.58
N PRO A 5 -17.89 -42.24 36.13
CA PRO A 5 -18.38 -40.94 35.62
C PRO A 5 -17.95 -40.77 34.16
N SER A 6 -18.90 -40.35 33.33
CA SER A 6 -18.73 -40.09 31.92
C SER A 6 -17.60 -39.07 31.68
N PRO A 7 -16.80 -39.18 30.60
CA PRO A 7 -15.75 -38.21 30.27
C PRO A 7 -16.37 -36.81 30.05
N ARG A 8 -16.08 -35.92 30.99
CA ARG A 8 -16.50 -34.51 30.90
C ARG A 8 -15.89 -33.87 29.67
N SER A 9 -16.66 -33.19 28.86
CA SER A 9 -16.16 -32.48 27.69
C SER A 9 -15.12 -31.45 28.09
N LEU A 10 -14.00 -31.37 27.37
CA LEU A 10 -12.91 -30.40 27.61
C LEU A 10 -13.43 -28.97 27.81
N LEU A 11 -14.50 -28.59 27.10
CA LEU A 11 -15.16 -27.29 27.22
C LEU A 11 -15.77 -27.03 28.62
N SER A 12 -16.36 -28.04 29.27
CA SER A 12 -16.95 -27.85 30.60
C SER A 12 -15.91 -27.74 31.72
N VAL A 13 -14.72 -28.33 31.53
CA VAL A 13 -13.58 -28.22 32.43
C VAL A 13 -12.91 -26.85 32.31
N LEU A 14 -12.82 -26.32 31.10
CA LEU A 14 -12.27 -25.01 30.81
C LEU A 14 -13.07 -23.86 31.48
N TRP A 15 -14.40 -23.98 31.54
CA TRP A 15 -15.26 -22.94 32.10
C TRP A 15 -15.31 -22.91 33.65
N ARG A 16 -15.28 -24.04 34.32
CA ARG A 16 -15.43 -24.11 35.80
C ARG A 16 -14.23 -23.63 36.60
N GLY A 17 -13.03 -23.62 35.98
CA GLY A 17 -11.77 -23.21 36.65
C GLY A 17 -11.18 -21.89 36.17
N PHE A 18 -11.80 -21.20 35.20
CA PHE A 18 -11.20 -20.09 34.49
C PHE A 18 -10.64 -18.96 35.40
N GLY A 19 -11.43 -18.50 36.38
CA GLY A 19 -11.00 -17.41 37.29
C GLY A 19 -9.86 -17.85 38.26
N GLY A 20 -9.86 -19.09 38.70
CA GLY A 20 -8.80 -19.66 39.52
C GLY A 20 -7.50 -19.87 38.73
N ASN A 21 -7.61 -20.39 37.54
CA ASN A 21 -6.47 -20.69 36.67
C ASN A 21 -5.78 -19.44 36.14
N VAL A 22 -6.53 -18.36 35.88
CA VAL A 22 -5.94 -17.04 35.51
C VAL A 22 -5.16 -16.43 36.68
N ARG A 23 -5.67 -16.52 37.92
CA ARG A 23 -4.90 -16.07 39.10
C ARG A 23 -3.62 -16.90 39.31
N PHE A 24 -3.68 -18.21 39.08
CA PHE A 24 -2.50 -19.10 39.10
C PHE A 24 -1.49 -18.73 38.01
N ALA A 25 -1.93 -18.45 36.77
CA ALA A 25 -1.04 -18.04 35.70
C ALA A 25 -0.33 -16.71 36.02
N LEU A 26 -1.05 -15.77 36.63
CA LEU A 26 -0.46 -14.48 37.08
C LEU A 26 0.55 -14.65 38.23
N SER A 27 0.36 -15.62 39.15
CA SER A 27 1.34 -15.89 40.20
C SER A 27 2.60 -16.54 39.64
N ALA A 28 2.48 -17.48 38.70
CA ALA A 28 3.61 -18.13 38.00
C ALA A 28 4.48 -17.09 37.24
N ILE A 29 3.89 -16.05 36.64
CA ILE A 29 4.64 -14.97 36.02
C ILE A 29 5.49 -14.20 37.04
N ARG A 30 4.97 -14.04 38.27
CA ARG A 30 5.69 -13.35 39.36
C ARG A 30 6.86 -14.13 39.94
N GLU A 31 6.81 -15.46 39.95
CA GLU A 31 7.86 -16.31 40.49
C GLU A 31 9.09 -16.36 39.57
N HIS A 32 8.92 -16.32 38.23
CA HIS A 32 10.01 -16.42 37.27
C HIS A 32 10.03 -15.21 36.30
N LYS A 33 10.11 -13.99 36.83
CA LYS A 33 9.95 -12.71 36.10
C LYS A 33 10.79 -12.62 34.81
N LEU A 34 12.10 -12.94 34.87
CA LEU A 34 12.99 -12.82 33.71
C LEU A 34 12.60 -13.74 32.54
N ARG A 35 12.23 -15.01 32.87
CA ARG A 35 11.89 -15.98 31.83
C ARG A 35 10.52 -15.71 31.22
N SER A 36 9.54 -15.38 32.06
CA SER A 36 8.19 -15.04 31.62
C SER A 36 8.20 -13.74 30.79
N SER A 37 8.99 -12.74 31.19
CA SER A 37 9.09 -11.49 30.41
C SER A 37 9.73 -11.69 29.05
N LEU A 38 10.78 -12.51 28.92
CA LEU A 38 11.40 -12.83 27.63
C LEU A 38 10.44 -13.55 26.67
N THR A 39 9.63 -14.46 27.20
CA THR A 39 8.65 -15.19 26.39
C THR A 39 7.49 -14.30 25.96
N ILE A 40 6.94 -13.53 26.90
CA ILE A 40 5.89 -12.54 26.60
C ILE A 40 6.44 -11.54 25.58
N LEU A 41 7.68 -11.09 25.71
CA LEU A 41 8.33 -10.16 24.78
C LEU A 41 8.39 -10.73 23.35
N GLY A 42 8.71 -12.01 23.19
CA GLY A 42 8.70 -12.65 21.85
C GLY A 42 7.33 -12.61 21.17
N ILE A 43 6.26 -12.87 21.92
CA ILE A 43 4.89 -12.79 21.41
C ILE A 43 4.51 -11.33 21.15
N VAL A 44 4.84 -10.42 22.07
CA VAL A 44 4.59 -8.97 21.92
C VAL A 44 5.24 -8.46 20.65
N VAL A 45 6.52 -8.73 20.44
CA VAL A 45 7.25 -8.30 19.23
C VAL A 45 6.59 -8.87 17.97
N GLY A 46 6.26 -10.16 17.95
CA GLY A 46 5.61 -10.80 16.80
C GLY A 46 4.26 -10.15 16.46
N VAL A 47 3.37 -9.99 17.44
CA VAL A 47 2.05 -9.40 17.24
C VAL A 47 2.15 -7.90 16.88
N THR A 48 3.03 -7.15 17.57
CA THR A 48 3.27 -5.72 17.27
C THR A 48 3.75 -5.54 15.83
N THR A 49 4.69 -6.36 15.39
CA THR A 49 5.21 -6.31 14.01
C THR A 49 4.10 -6.52 13.00
N VAL A 50 3.25 -7.55 13.19
CA VAL A 50 2.09 -7.79 12.31
C VAL A 50 1.16 -6.59 12.30
N MET A 51 0.82 -6.05 13.46
CA MET A 51 -0.12 -4.93 13.59
C MET A 51 0.38 -3.67 12.87
N VAL A 52 1.63 -3.26 13.13
CA VAL A 52 2.23 -2.08 12.51
C VAL A 52 2.32 -2.25 11.00
N MET A 53 2.72 -3.44 10.55
CA MET A 53 2.83 -3.80 9.14
C MET A 53 1.50 -3.72 8.40
N VAL A 54 0.46 -4.37 8.96
CA VAL A 54 -0.89 -4.32 8.39
C VAL A 54 -1.38 -2.87 8.34
N ALA A 55 -1.12 -2.07 9.38
CA ALA A 55 -1.52 -0.67 9.40
C ALA A 55 -0.84 0.16 8.31
N ILE A 56 0.47 -0.01 8.10
CA ILE A 56 1.23 0.70 7.06
C ILE A 56 0.77 0.28 5.66
N VAL A 57 0.71 -1.03 5.40
CA VAL A 57 0.31 -1.55 4.07
C VAL A 57 -1.13 -1.14 3.73
N THR A 58 -2.05 -1.25 4.68
CA THR A 58 -3.45 -0.85 4.45
C THR A 58 -3.56 0.65 4.23
N GLY A 59 -2.88 1.47 5.05
CA GLY A 59 -2.88 2.92 4.89
C GLY A 59 -2.29 3.35 3.56
N PHE A 60 -1.17 2.77 3.17
CA PHE A 60 -0.52 3.02 1.90
C PHE A 60 -1.40 2.60 0.71
N ASN A 61 -2.00 1.40 0.74
CA ASN A 61 -2.93 0.93 -0.27
C ASN A 61 -4.13 1.88 -0.44
N ASN A 62 -4.75 2.29 0.66
CA ASN A 62 -5.90 3.19 0.62
C ASN A 62 -5.52 4.56 0.04
N ASN A 63 -4.35 5.06 0.39
CA ASN A 63 -3.86 6.34 -0.12
C ASN A 63 -3.53 6.27 -1.62
N VAL A 64 -2.80 5.23 -2.06
CA VAL A 64 -2.47 5.06 -3.49
C VAL A 64 -3.72 4.87 -4.32
N ILE A 65 -4.64 3.97 -3.90
CA ILE A 65 -5.88 3.73 -4.64
C ILE A 65 -6.75 4.99 -4.66
N GLY A 66 -6.87 5.68 -3.52
CA GLY A 66 -7.62 6.94 -3.43
C GLY A 66 -7.06 8.02 -4.36
N ASN A 67 -5.73 8.13 -4.42
CA ASN A 67 -5.07 9.07 -5.32
C ASN A 67 -5.24 8.69 -6.79
N LEU A 68 -5.06 7.42 -7.16
CA LEU A 68 -5.31 6.96 -8.53
C LEU A 68 -6.75 7.25 -8.96
N GLN A 69 -7.72 7.09 -8.06
CA GLN A 69 -9.12 7.43 -8.31
C GLN A 69 -9.34 8.94 -8.44
N ALA A 70 -8.67 9.76 -7.63
CA ALA A 70 -8.78 11.22 -7.68
C ALA A 70 -8.11 11.82 -8.93
N PHE A 71 -7.05 11.18 -9.47
CA PHE A 71 -6.36 11.64 -10.69
C PHE A 71 -7.05 11.27 -12.00
N GLY A 72 -8.19 10.62 -11.95
CA GLY A 72 -9.01 10.26 -13.11
C GLY A 72 -9.30 8.76 -13.13
N ALA A 73 -10.27 8.33 -12.32
CA ALA A 73 -10.75 6.95 -12.27
C ALA A 73 -11.16 6.38 -13.63
N ASN A 74 -11.41 7.25 -14.62
CA ASN A 74 -11.93 6.90 -15.93
C ASN A 74 -10.95 7.26 -17.06
N ARG A 75 -9.64 7.38 -16.77
CA ARG A 75 -8.64 7.73 -17.79
C ARG A 75 -7.96 6.49 -18.32
N ILE A 76 -7.97 6.34 -19.66
CA ILE A 76 -7.16 5.38 -20.40
C ILE A 76 -5.96 6.15 -20.93
N GLU A 77 -4.75 5.67 -20.69
CA GLU A 77 -3.54 6.26 -21.25
C GLU A 77 -2.92 5.32 -22.27
N ILE A 78 -2.66 5.86 -23.47
CA ILE A 78 -1.92 5.16 -24.50
C ILE A 78 -0.53 5.78 -24.60
N GLN A 79 0.48 4.96 -24.43
CA GLN A 79 1.87 5.39 -24.43
C GLN A 79 2.78 4.36 -25.15
N LYS A 80 4.01 4.78 -25.44
CA LYS A 80 4.97 3.93 -26.14
C LYS A 80 5.45 2.77 -25.28
N TYR A 81 5.71 3.03 -23.99
CA TYR A 81 6.31 2.08 -23.06
C TYR A 81 5.27 1.58 -22.05
N GLU A 82 5.41 0.34 -21.59
CA GLU A 82 4.58 -0.16 -20.51
C GLU A 82 5.03 0.42 -19.18
N GLU A 83 4.09 0.97 -18.40
CA GLU A 83 4.38 1.32 -17.02
C GLU A 83 4.55 0.07 -16.17
N ARG A 84 5.73 -0.08 -15.59
CA ARG A 84 6.05 -1.16 -14.66
C ARG A 84 6.49 -0.55 -13.34
N PHE A 85 5.77 -0.89 -12.27
CA PHE A 85 6.21 -0.55 -10.92
C PHE A 85 7.36 -1.48 -10.52
N GLY A 86 8.59 -0.95 -10.40
CA GLY A 86 9.76 -1.70 -9.93
C GLY A 86 11.07 -1.15 -10.48
N PRO A 87 12.21 -1.61 -9.95
CA PRO A 87 13.52 -1.24 -10.49
C PRO A 87 13.70 -1.92 -11.86
N GLY A 88 13.52 -1.15 -12.92
CA GLY A 88 13.71 -1.57 -14.30
C GLY A 88 12.92 -0.66 -15.22
N GLY A 89 13.62 0.25 -15.90
CA GLY A 89 13.04 1.00 -17.02
C GLY A 89 12.63 0.06 -18.16
N PRO A 90 12.24 0.57 -19.34
CA PRO A 90 11.87 -0.24 -20.50
C PRO A 90 13.00 -1.22 -20.81
N SER A 91 12.82 -2.47 -20.40
CA SER A 91 13.88 -3.47 -20.41
C SER A 91 13.93 -4.27 -21.71
N ASP A 92 12.91 -4.15 -22.53
CA ASP A 92 12.85 -4.87 -23.79
C ASP A 92 13.32 -3.99 -24.97
N ASP A 93 14.31 -4.47 -25.70
CA ASP A 93 14.77 -3.78 -26.92
C ASP A 93 13.64 -3.69 -27.97
N GLU A 94 12.61 -4.53 -27.87
CA GLU A 94 11.39 -4.42 -28.68
C GLU A 94 10.57 -3.18 -28.33
N GLU A 95 10.42 -2.83 -27.04
CA GLU A 95 9.71 -1.61 -26.62
C GLU A 95 10.39 -0.35 -27.12
N LYS A 96 11.73 -0.31 -27.08
CA LYS A 96 12.51 0.82 -27.60
C LYS A 96 12.33 1.03 -29.11
N ARG A 97 12.08 -0.06 -29.85
CA ARG A 97 11.84 -0.05 -31.31
C ARG A 97 10.41 0.30 -31.68
N ARG A 98 9.47 0.35 -30.72
CA ARG A 98 8.09 0.77 -31.00
C ARG A 98 8.10 2.17 -31.61
N LYS A 99 7.23 2.38 -32.61
CA LYS A 99 7.03 3.71 -33.20
C LYS A 99 6.46 4.66 -32.17
N ASN A 100 6.88 5.90 -32.21
CA ASN A 100 6.28 6.94 -31.39
C ASN A 100 4.79 7.13 -31.71
N LEU A 101 4.02 7.51 -30.71
CA LEU A 101 2.67 7.99 -30.89
C LEU A 101 2.73 9.45 -31.36
N THR A 102 1.76 9.88 -32.14
CA THR A 102 1.73 11.20 -32.76
C THR A 102 0.41 11.93 -32.49
N VAL A 103 0.38 13.23 -32.75
CA VAL A 103 -0.85 14.03 -32.66
C VAL A 103 -1.91 13.57 -33.65
N GLU A 104 -1.50 13.06 -34.82
CA GLU A 104 -2.39 12.49 -35.83
C GLU A 104 -3.07 11.20 -35.33
N ASP A 105 -2.40 10.45 -34.43
CA ASP A 105 -3.02 9.30 -33.76
C ASP A 105 -4.14 9.76 -32.82
N ALA A 106 -3.94 10.88 -32.10
CA ALA A 106 -4.99 11.49 -31.28
C ALA A 106 -6.19 11.95 -32.13
N GLN A 107 -5.92 12.59 -33.28
CA GLN A 107 -6.98 13.03 -34.20
C GLN A 107 -7.81 11.87 -34.75
N ALA A 108 -7.15 10.76 -35.11
CA ALA A 108 -7.84 9.57 -35.58
C ALA A 108 -8.71 8.95 -34.48
N LEU A 109 -8.22 8.92 -33.24
CA LEU A 109 -9.00 8.44 -32.10
C LEU A 109 -10.20 9.36 -31.82
N ARG A 110 -10.06 10.69 -31.90
CA ARG A 110 -11.19 11.63 -31.74
C ARG A 110 -12.31 11.38 -32.73
N GLN A 111 -11.95 11.09 -33.98
CA GLN A 111 -12.94 10.76 -35.04
C GLN A 111 -13.62 9.41 -34.77
N ALA A 112 -12.89 8.44 -34.25
CA ALA A 112 -13.38 7.09 -34.01
C ALA A 112 -14.16 6.93 -32.71
N LEU A 113 -13.92 7.80 -31.71
CA LEU A 113 -14.43 7.72 -30.35
C LEU A 113 -15.24 8.96 -29.96
N PRO A 114 -16.42 9.20 -30.56
CA PRO A 114 -17.26 10.36 -30.20
C PRO A 114 -17.78 10.28 -28.75
N GLU A 115 -17.72 9.09 -28.12
CA GLU A 115 -18.11 8.83 -26.74
C GLU A 115 -17.00 9.14 -25.71
N ALA A 116 -15.84 9.63 -26.15
CA ALA A 116 -14.70 9.93 -25.29
C ALA A 116 -13.99 11.23 -25.70
N THR A 117 -13.35 11.89 -24.75
CA THR A 117 -12.42 12.98 -25.00
C THR A 117 -11.01 12.43 -25.09
N VAL A 118 -10.28 12.81 -26.16
CA VAL A 118 -8.89 12.38 -26.39
C VAL A 118 -7.98 13.59 -26.33
N ALA A 119 -7.09 13.65 -25.36
CA ALA A 119 -6.05 14.66 -25.20
C ALA A 119 -4.68 14.09 -25.58
N SER A 120 -3.85 14.87 -26.24
CA SER A 120 -2.45 14.56 -26.50
C SER A 120 -1.54 15.43 -25.64
N LEU A 121 -0.53 14.79 -25.03
CA LEU A 121 0.43 15.47 -24.20
C LEU A 121 1.82 14.84 -24.33
N ILE A 122 2.83 15.66 -24.11
CA ILE A 122 4.22 15.23 -23.99
C ILE A 122 4.87 16.01 -22.87
N GLY A 123 5.70 15.34 -22.10
CA GLY A 123 6.39 15.98 -20.99
C GLY A 123 7.91 15.99 -21.18
N TYR A 124 8.52 17.00 -20.60
CA TYR A 124 9.97 17.13 -20.45
C TYR A 124 10.29 17.49 -19.00
N ALA A 125 11.11 16.66 -18.37
CA ALA A 125 11.64 16.90 -17.05
C ALA A 125 13.16 16.83 -17.12
N ASP A 126 13.83 17.94 -16.81
CA ASP A 126 15.28 18.00 -16.60
C ASP A 126 15.50 18.76 -15.29
N GLU A 127 16.52 18.40 -14.54
CA GLU A 127 16.91 19.09 -13.31
C GLU A 127 17.36 20.55 -13.56
N VAL A 128 17.63 20.89 -14.81
CA VAL A 128 18.15 22.20 -15.23
C VAL A 128 17.12 23.09 -15.90
N VAL A 129 15.82 22.72 -15.92
CA VAL A 129 14.78 23.59 -16.51
C VAL A 129 14.63 24.87 -15.68
N HIS A 130 14.77 26.02 -16.35
CA HIS A 130 14.67 27.34 -15.75
C HIS A 130 13.38 28.03 -16.12
N VAL A 131 12.50 28.21 -15.14
CA VAL A 131 11.28 29.03 -15.29
C VAL A 131 11.40 30.24 -14.39
N LYS A 132 11.41 31.45 -15.00
CA LYS A 132 11.73 32.70 -14.30
C LYS A 132 10.69 33.79 -14.58
N HIS A 133 10.46 34.61 -13.56
CA HIS A 133 9.82 35.91 -13.70
C HIS A 133 10.62 36.95 -12.91
N GLY A 134 11.21 37.93 -13.63
CA GLY A 134 12.17 38.87 -13.02
C GLY A 134 13.36 38.15 -12.39
N ASN A 135 13.52 38.33 -11.08
CA ASN A 135 14.58 37.66 -10.31
C ASN A 135 14.13 36.38 -9.60
N LEU A 136 12.86 35.99 -9.72
CA LEU A 136 12.31 34.80 -9.10
C LEU A 136 12.38 33.61 -10.07
N GLU A 137 12.70 32.45 -9.54
CA GLU A 137 12.87 31.22 -10.30
C GLU A 137 12.14 30.06 -9.61
N ALA A 138 11.47 29.22 -10.40
CA ALA A 138 10.86 27.99 -9.93
C ALA A 138 11.89 26.85 -10.00
N ASN A 139 11.85 25.95 -9.00
CA ASN A 139 12.84 24.87 -8.88
C ASN A 139 12.41 23.64 -9.68
N GLY A 140 13.07 23.41 -10.83
CA GLY A 140 12.92 22.21 -11.66
C GLY A 140 11.48 21.84 -12.05
N PRO A 141 10.68 22.77 -12.63
CA PRO A 141 9.32 22.46 -13.00
C PRO A 141 9.25 21.49 -14.17
N TYR A 142 8.25 20.63 -14.18
CA TYR A 142 7.97 19.75 -15.30
C TYR A 142 7.29 20.54 -16.44
N ILE A 143 7.89 20.54 -17.63
CA ILE A 143 7.33 21.22 -18.79
C ILE A 143 6.48 20.26 -19.61
N LEU A 144 5.25 20.65 -19.89
CA LEU A 144 4.28 19.87 -20.66
C LEU A 144 3.92 20.60 -21.95
N GLY A 145 4.03 19.91 -23.08
CA GLY A 145 3.34 20.29 -24.32
C GLY A 145 2.02 19.60 -24.39
N ALA A 146 0.92 20.34 -24.59
CA ALA A 146 -0.40 19.75 -24.61
C ALA A 146 -1.34 20.44 -25.62
N ASP A 147 -2.42 19.73 -25.99
CA ASP A 147 -3.49 20.27 -26.82
C ASP A 147 -4.59 20.95 -25.97
N GLU A 148 -5.64 21.43 -26.63
CA GLU A 148 -6.78 22.10 -25.99
C GLU A 148 -7.63 21.19 -25.11
N PHE A 149 -7.51 19.88 -25.27
CA PHE A 149 -8.29 18.87 -24.52
C PHE A 149 -7.61 18.45 -23.21
N TYR A 150 -6.40 18.94 -22.91
CA TYR A 150 -5.64 18.55 -21.74
C TYR A 150 -6.41 18.66 -20.41
N PRO A 151 -7.15 19.75 -20.11
CA PRO A 151 -7.86 19.83 -18.84
C PRO A 151 -8.88 18.70 -18.66
N THR A 152 -9.67 18.43 -19.70
CA THR A 152 -10.67 17.36 -19.69
C THR A 152 -10.01 15.97 -19.66
N GLY A 153 -8.92 15.79 -20.44
CA GLY A 153 -8.21 14.52 -20.56
C GLY A 153 -7.34 14.16 -19.35
N THR A 154 -7.13 15.08 -18.40
CA THR A 154 -6.25 14.86 -17.26
C THR A 154 -6.88 15.18 -15.91
N ALA A 155 -8.16 15.55 -15.90
CA ALA A 155 -8.90 16.01 -14.72
C ALA A 155 -8.18 17.15 -13.96
N TYR A 156 -7.51 18.06 -14.69
CA TYR A 156 -6.98 19.30 -14.16
C TYR A 156 -7.95 20.44 -14.44
N ASN A 157 -8.48 21.05 -13.40
CA ASN A 157 -9.29 22.25 -13.51
C ASN A 157 -8.41 23.50 -13.60
N ILE A 158 -8.95 24.55 -14.20
CA ILE A 158 -8.35 25.88 -14.17
C ILE A 158 -8.82 26.57 -12.90
N GLY A 159 -7.89 26.90 -12.01
CA GLY A 159 -8.17 27.62 -10.77
C GLY A 159 -8.31 29.14 -11.02
N HIS A 160 -7.50 29.69 -11.92
CA HIS A 160 -7.52 31.14 -12.25
C HIS A 160 -7.18 31.37 -13.73
N GLY A 161 -7.91 32.30 -14.39
CA GLY A 161 -7.71 32.56 -15.80
C GLY A 161 -8.42 31.57 -16.73
N ARG A 162 -7.77 31.16 -17.82
CA ARG A 162 -8.31 30.26 -18.83
C ARG A 162 -7.24 29.28 -19.37
N TYR A 163 -7.70 28.28 -20.07
CA TYR A 163 -6.84 27.39 -20.84
C TYR A 163 -6.69 27.86 -22.30
N PHE A 164 -5.86 27.16 -23.07
CA PHE A 164 -5.65 27.44 -24.50
C PHE A 164 -6.90 27.13 -25.33
N THR A 165 -7.14 27.93 -26.33
CA THR A 165 -8.12 27.65 -27.38
C THR A 165 -7.49 26.81 -28.49
N ALA A 166 -8.30 26.09 -29.27
CA ALA A 166 -7.83 25.32 -30.42
C ALA A 166 -6.98 26.15 -31.39
N ALA A 167 -7.40 27.38 -31.68
CA ALA A 167 -6.65 28.30 -32.56
C ALA A 167 -5.27 28.66 -31.98
N GLU A 168 -5.15 28.86 -30.67
CA GLU A 168 -3.85 29.13 -30.00
C GLU A 168 -2.90 27.94 -30.04
N VAL A 169 -3.46 26.72 -29.89
CA VAL A 169 -2.69 25.48 -30.04
C VAL A 169 -2.23 25.29 -31.50
N GLU A 170 -3.13 25.45 -32.46
CA GLU A 170 -2.84 25.31 -33.89
C GLU A 170 -1.79 26.30 -34.38
N HIS A 171 -1.86 27.55 -33.92
CA HIS A 171 -0.86 28.58 -34.28
C HIS A 171 0.40 28.55 -33.39
N SER A 172 0.50 27.57 -32.48
CA SER A 172 1.67 27.41 -31.56
C SER A 172 1.96 28.71 -30.80
N ALA A 173 0.93 29.34 -30.25
CA ALA A 173 1.05 30.59 -29.52
C ALA A 173 2.00 30.48 -28.33
N LEU A 174 2.78 31.52 -28.07
CA LEU A 174 3.71 31.56 -26.94
C LEU A 174 2.97 31.89 -25.63
N LEU A 175 2.16 30.96 -25.18
CA LEU A 175 1.34 31.05 -23.99
C LEU A 175 1.75 29.97 -22.99
N ALA A 176 1.48 30.22 -21.70
CA ALA A 176 1.74 29.27 -20.63
C ALA A 176 0.57 29.19 -19.65
N VAL A 177 0.30 27.98 -19.15
CA VAL A 177 -0.56 27.75 -17.99
C VAL A 177 0.32 27.18 -16.89
N LEU A 178 0.29 27.80 -15.71
CA LEU A 178 1.15 27.45 -14.59
C LEU A 178 0.48 26.43 -13.67
N GLY A 179 1.23 25.52 -13.11
CA GLY A 179 0.83 24.79 -11.92
C GLY A 179 0.89 25.69 -10.68
N ALA A 180 0.13 25.37 -9.66
CA ALA A 180 0.00 26.21 -8.48
C ALA A 180 1.33 26.45 -7.75
N GLU A 181 2.21 25.45 -7.68
CA GLU A 181 3.51 25.57 -7.02
C GLU A 181 4.46 26.49 -7.79
N VAL A 182 4.47 26.41 -9.12
CA VAL A 182 5.25 27.35 -9.97
C VAL A 182 4.72 28.76 -9.80
N GLN A 183 3.40 28.96 -9.79
CA GLN A 183 2.80 30.26 -9.55
C GLN A 183 3.21 30.83 -8.18
N GLU A 184 3.11 30.04 -7.11
CA GLU A 184 3.52 30.45 -5.75
C GLU A 184 5.03 30.85 -5.71
N ALA A 185 5.89 30.14 -6.48
CA ALA A 185 7.32 30.40 -6.50
C ALA A 185 7.69 31.69 -7.23
N ILE A 186 7.09 31.98 -8.40
CA ILE A 186 7.51 33.11 -9.25
C ILE A 186 6.55 34.31 -9.22
N PHE A 187 5.34 34.14 -8.64
CA PHE A 187 4.34 35.21 -8.42
C PHE A 187 3.77 35.17 -7.00
N PRO A 188 4.59 35.30 -5.93
CA PRO A 188 4.11 35.13 -4.55
C PRO A 188 3.13 36.19 -4.07
N LYS A 189 3.08 37.34 -4.72
CA LYS A 189 2.25 38.50 -4.32
C LYS A 189 1.54 39.18 -5.48
N GLU A 190 1.72 38.70 -6.70
CA GLU A 190 1.20 39.32 -7.91
C GLU A 190 0.26 38.36 -8.65
N ASP A 191 -0.70 38.95 -9.38
CA ASP A 191 -1.52 38.20 -10.32
C ASP A 191 -0.65 37.79 -11.52
N PRO A 192 -0.53 36.47 -11.83
CA PRO A 192 0.27 35.98 -12.94
C PRO A 192 -0.37 36.25 -14.32
N LEU A 193 -1.68 36.50 -14.40
CA LEU A 193 -2.38 36.60 -15.66
C LEU A 193 -1.88 37.79 -16.51
N GLY A 194 -1.59 37.50 -17.79
CA GLY A 194 -1.10 38.49 -18.76
C GLY A 194 0.37 38.87 -18.56
N LYS A 195 1.05 38.36 -17.53
CA LYS A 195 2.50 38.58 -17.31
C LYS A 195 3.32 37.62 -18.17
N ASP A 196 4.54 38.07 -18.48
CA ASP A 196 5.49 37.23 -19.22
C ASP A 196 6.41 36.47 -18.27
N ILE A 197 6.63 35.20 -18.57
CA ILE A 197 7.64 34.34 -17.94
C ILE A 197 8.66 33.91 -18.96
N THR A 198 9.84 33.52 -18.51
CA THR A 198 10.88 32.93 -19.36
C THR A 198 11.03 31.45 -19.02
N VAL A 199 10.87 30.60 -20.01
CA VAL A 199 11.07 29.14 -19.91
C VAL A 199 12.27 28.81 -20.80
N ASP A 200 13.40 28.42 -20.20
CA ASP A 200 14.66 28.13 -20.90
C ASP A 200 15.03 29.15 -21.99
N GLY A 201 14.92 30.43 -21.65
CA GLY A 201 15.30 31.55 -22.54
C GLY A 201 14.18 32.05 -23.47
N LEU A 202 13.07 31.32 -23.65
CA LEU A 202 11.92 31.78 -24.43
C LEU A 202 10.85 32.44 -23.55
N ARG A 203 10.23 33.51 -24.05
CA ARG A 203 9.17 34.23 -23.34
C ARG A 203 7.81 33.66 -23.67
N TYR A 204 7.01 33.43 -22.63
CA TYR A 204 5.64 32.96 -22.72
C TYR A 204 4.75 33.86 -21.89
N ARG A 205 3.55 34.15 -22.38
CA ARG A 205 2.54 34.92 -21.64
C ARG A 205 1.66 33.95 -20.83
N VAL A 206 1.52 34.23 -19.54
CA VAL A 206 0.64 33.45 -18.66
C VAL A 206 -0.82 33.78 -18.93
N VAL A 207 -1.63 32.74 -19.23
CA VAL A 207 -3.09 32.88 -19.49
C VAL A 207 -3.94 32.16 -18.45
N GLY A 208 -3.35 31.29 -17.64
CA GLY A 208 -4.08 30.60 -16.59
C GLY A 208 -3.17 29.93 -15.57
N VAL A 209 -3.79 29.50 -14.48
CA VAL A 209 -3.19 28.73 -13.40
C VAL A 209 -4.06 27.50 -13.13
N LEU A 210 -3.46 26.33 -13.00
CA LEU A 210 -4.15 25.10 -12.66
C LEU A 210 -4.57 25.11 -11.19
N GLU A 211 -5.68 24.44 -10.89
CA GLU A 211 -6.12 24.22 -9.52
C GLU A 211 -5.08 23.37 -8.74
N LYS A 212 -4.84 23.74 -7.49
CA LYS A 212 -3.86 23.06 -6.61
C LYS A 212 -4.36 21.67 -6.23
N LYS A 213 -3.56 20.63 -6.51
CA LYS A 213 -3.82 19.25 -6.12
C LYS A 213 -3.06 18.81 -4.86
N GLY A 214 -1.96 19.50 -4.53
CA GLY A 214 -1.10 19.20 -3.39
C GLY A 214 -0.04 18.13 -3.67
N ALA A 215 1.05 18.20 -2.92
CA ALA A 215 2.16 17.25 -3.04
C ALA A 215 1.76 15.86 -2.55
N GLN A 216 2.24 14.81 -3.25
CA GLN A 216 1.97 13.42 -2.94
C GLN A 216 3.26 12.60 -3.06
N PHE A 217 3.54 11.78 -2.05
CA PHE A 217 4.73 10.89 -2.04
C PHE A 217 6.07 11.59 -2.34
N GLY A 218 6.22 12.88 -1.97
CA GLY A 218 7.44 13.65 -2.25
C GLY A 218 7.54 14.18 -3.68
N TRP A 219 6.55 13.94 -4.52
CA TRP A 219 6.41 14.53 -5.85
C TRP A 219 5.22 15.49 -5.87
N SER A 220 5.40 16.65 -6.52
CA SER A 220 4.33 17.64 -6.63
C SER A 220 3.79 17.69 -8.05
N PRO A 221 2.53 17.28 -8.26
CA PRO A 221 1.87 17.43 -9.53
C PRO A 221 1.58 18.90 -9.89
N ASP A 222 1.77 19.81 -8.93
CA ASP A 222 1.55 21.24 -9.08
C ASP A 222 2.81 21.99 -9.54
N ASN A 223 3.99 21.35 -9.55
CA ASN A 223 5.24 21.92 -10.05
C ASN A 223 5.40 21.67 -11.55
N LYS A 224 4.59 22.34 -12.37
CA LYS A 224 4.62 22.19 -13.83
C LYS A 224 4.27 23.48 -14.56
N VAL A 225 4.67 23.54 -15.82
CA VAL A 225 4.23 24.55 -16.80
C VAL A 225 3.69 23.84 -18.03
N VAL A 226 2.49 24.20 -18.45
CA VAL A 226 1.86 23.67 -19.65
C VAL A 226 1.98 24.69 -20.77
N LEU A 227 2.47 24.24 -21.92
CA LEU A 227 2.63 25.03 -23.15
C LEU A 227 1.76 24.44 -24.26
N PRO A 228 1.30 25.21 -25.23
CA PRO A 228 0.71 24.68 -26.46
C PRO A 228 1.68 23.71 -27.14
N TYR A 229 1.18 22.56 -27.63
CA TYR A 229 2.01 21.49 -28.19
C TYR A 229 3.04 22.00 -29.20
N GLY A 230 2.64 22.80 -30.18
CA GLY A 230 3.55 23.28 -31.21
C GLY A 230 4.59 24.29 -30.69
N ALA A 231 4.29 25.03 -29.61
CA ALA A 231 5.27 25.86 -28.93
C ALA A 231 6.30 25.02 -28.18
N PHE A 232 5.86 23.95 -27.51
CA PHE A 232 6.71 22.96 -26.89
C PHE A 232 7.59 22.24 -27.91
N GLU A 233 7.05 21.79 -29.04
CA GLU A 233 7.80 21.09 -30.08
C GLU A 233 8.90 21.96 -30.70
N ARG A 234 8.66 23.26 -30.86
CA ARG A 234 9.71 24.19 -31.33
C ARG A 234 10.90 24.27 -30.38
N GLN A 235 10.67 24.21 -29.08
CA GLN A 235 11.71 24.33 -28.08
C GLN A 235 12.35 22.99 -27.73
N TYR A 236 11.54 21.95 -27.57
CA TYR A 236 11.94 20.62 -27.12
C TYR A 236 11.73 19.52 -28.18
N GLY A 237 11.88 19.87 -29.46
CA GLY A 237 11.62 18.92 -30.57
C GLY A 237 12.50 17.67 -30.58
N ALA A 238 13.65 17.69 -29.91
CA ALA A 238 14.46 16.49 -29.71
C ALA A 238 13.72 15.47 -28.83
N GLU A 239 13.01 15.92 -27.81
CA GLU A 239 12.22 15.08 -26.90
C GLU A 239 11.00 14.50 -27.60
N VAL A 240 10.30 15.31 -28.40
CA VAL A 240 9.19 14.85 -29.24
C VAL A 240 9.64 13.73 -30.16
N ARG A 241 10.80 13.87 -30.81
CA ARG A 241 11.37 12.84 -31.68
C ARG A 241 11.78 11.58 -30.93
N ARG A 242 12.19 11.70 -29.66
CA ARG A 242 12.61 10.56 -28.83
C ARG A 242 11.40 9.79 -28.31
N ASN A 243 10.45 10.46 -27.71
CA ASN A 243 9.40 9.83 -26.91
C ASN A 243 8.03 9.81 -27.59
N GLY A 244 7.77 10.75 -28.52
CA GLY A 244 6.43 10.95 -29.08
C GLY A 244 5.48 11.60 -28.07
N VAL A 245 4.19 11.47 -28.28
CA VAL A 245 3.15 11.95 -27.38
C VAL A 245 2.50 10.79 -26.63
N ASN A 246 1.96 11.08 -25.46
CA ASN A 246 1.03 10.19 -24.77
C ASN A 246 -0.41 10.64 -25.09
N LEU A 247 -1.33 9.69 -25.17
CA LEU A 247 -2.73 9.95 -25.47
C LEU A 247 -3.57 9.60 -24.25
N ASN A 248 -4.25 10.57 -23.70
CA ASN A 248 -5.19 10.39 -22.60
C ASN A 248 -6.62 10.36 -23.15
N ILE A 249 -7.35 9.31 -22.86
CA ILE A 249 -8.70 9.08 -23.33
C ILE A 249 -9.61 8.99 -22.11
N VAL A 250 -10.61 9.86 -22.05
CA VAL A 250 -11.58 9.89 -20.97
C VAL A 250 -12.97 9.62 -21.54
N PRO A 251 -13.56 8.46 -21.28
CA PRO A 251 -14.95 8.18 -21.64
C PRO A 251 -15.89 9.17 -20.97
N HIS A 252 -16.93 9.60 -21.67
CA HIS A 252 -17.94 10.50 -21.11
C HIS A 252 -18.76 9.83 -20.01
N ARG A 253 -18.84 8.49 -20.01
CA ARG A 253 -19.52 7.69 -18.98
C ARG A 253 -18.59 6.57 -18.53
N THR A 254 -18.53 6.35 -17.24
CA THR A 254 -17.70 5.27 -16.64
C THR A 254 -18.07 3.89 -17.17
N GLU A 255 -19.35 3.68 -17.45
CA GLU A 255 -19.89 2.41 -17.98
C GLU A 255 -19.34 2.05 -19.37
N ASP A 256 -18.87 3.04 -20.11
CA ASP A 256 -18.32 2.86 -21.46
C ASP A 256 -16.82 2.54 -21.48
N MET A 257 -16.17 2.44 -20.31
CA MET A 257 -14.72 2.28 -20.19
C MET A 257 -14.21 1.09 -21.02
N ASP A 258 -14.74 -0.11 -20.79
CA ASP A 258 -14.26 -1.33 -21.46
C ASP A 258 -14.46 -1.24 -22.97
N ARG A 259 -15.62 -0.72 -23.39
CA ARG A 259 -15.93 -0.52 -24.83
C ARG A 259 -14.98 0.49 -25.47
N VAL A 260 -14.66 1.57 -24.79
CA VAL A 260 -13.72 2.59 -25.27
C VAL A 260 -12.31 2.04 -25.33
N VAL A 261 -11.88 1.22 -24.35
CA VAL A 261 -10.59 0.52 -24.38
C VAL A 261 -10.51 -0.40 -25.62
N GLU A 262 -11.50 -1.26 -25.82
CA GLU A 262 -11.52 -2.19 -26.97
C GLU A 262 -11.48 -1.46 -28.31
N LYS A 263 -12.31 -0.43 -28.47
CA LYS A 263 -12.31 0.40 -29.70
C LYS A 263 -10.98 1.12 -29.89
N THR A 264 -10.42 1.69 -28.83
CA THR A 264 -9.11 2.36 -28.87
C THR A 264 -8.04 1.39 -29.39
N VAL A 265 -7.97 0.20 -28.81
CA VAL A 265 -7.02 -0.84 -29.25
C VAL A 265 -7.26 -1.22 -30.71
N ALA A 266 -8.51 -1.42 -31.11
CA ALA A 266 -8.85 -1.78 -32.50
C ALA A 266 -8.41 -0.69 -33.49
N VAL A 267 -8.71 0.57 -33.22
CA VAL A 267 -8.35 1.73 -34.06
C VAL A 267 -6.83 1.87 -34.15
N MET A 268 -6.13 1.80 -33.01
CA MET A 268 -4.68 1.93 -32.96
C MET A 268 -3.97 0.77 -33.69
N ARG A 269 -4.41 -0.46 -33.50
CA ARG A 269 -3.87 -1.62 -34.23
C ARG A 269 -4.05 -1.49 -35.74
N ALA A 270 -5.24 -1.09 -36.19
CA ALA A 270 -5.53 -0.88 -37.60
C ALA A 270 -4.64 0.22 -38.21
N ARG A 271 -4.54 1.38 -37.54
CA ARG A 271 -3.74 2.52 -37.96
C ARG A 271 -2.25 2.20 -38.02
N ARG A 272 -1.74 1.50 -37.02
CA ARG A 272 -0.32 1.12 -36.90
C ARG A 272 0.02 -0.16 -37.68
N LYS A 273 -0.97 -0.78 -38.33
CA LYS A 273 -0.83 -2.02 -39.14
C LYS A 273 -0.22 -3.16 -38.30
N VAL A 274 -0.65 -3.30 -37.04
CA VAL A 274 -0.18 -4.39 -36.17
C VAL A 274 -0.82 -5.70 -36.58
N PRO A 275 -0.04 -6.72 -36.92
CA PRO A 275 -0.57 -8.04 -37.32
C PRO A 275 -1.38 -8.70 -36.20
N PHE A 276 -2.38 -9.49 -36.56
CA PHE A 276 -3.29 -10.14 -35.59
C PHE A 276 -2.56 -11.05 -34.60
N ASN A 277 -1.48 -11.68 -35.03
CA ASN A 277 -0.66 -12.61 -34.25
C ASN A 277 0.46 -11.95 -33.46
N LYS A 278 0.55 -10.62 -33.48
CA LYS A 278 1.55 -9.88 -32.70
C LYS A 278 0.90 -9.09 -31.55
N PRO A 279 1.61 -8.90 -30.42
CA PRO A 279 1.18 -8.01 -29.37
C PRO A 279 1.07 -6.57 -29.88
N ASN A 280 0.43 -5.70 -29.10
CA ASN A 280 0.36 -4.27 -29.41
C ASN A 280 1.77 -3.65 -29.44
N ASP A 281 2.00 -2.74 -30.39
CA ASP A 281 3.23 -1.93 -30.47
C ASP A 281 3.09 -0.60 -29.67
N PHE A 282 2.15 -0.56 -28.76
CA PHE A 282 1.86 0.52 -27.81
C PHE A 282 1.36 -0.09 -26.49
N ALA A 283 1.52 0.64 -25.42
CA ALA A 283 0.97 0.27 -24.13
C ALA A 283 -0.39 0.92 -23.92
N VAL A 284 -1.29 0.20 -23.26
CA VAL A 284 -2.58 0.69 -22.80
C VAL A 284 -2.54 0.63 -21.28
N VAL A 285 -2.62 1.76 -20.62
CA VAL A 285 -2.60 1.85 -19.18
C VAL A 285 -3.98 2.28 -18.69
N THR A 286 -4.57 1.43 -17.88
CA THR A 286 -5.86 1.72 -17.22
C THR A 286 -5.66 1.80 -15.71
N PRO A 287 -6.52 2.52 -14.98
CA PRO A 287 -6.45 2.57 -13.51
C PRO A 287 -6.50 1.19 -12.88
N ASP A 288 -7.32 0.27 -13.42
CA ASP A 288 -7.43 -1.09 -12.89
C ASP A 288 -6.14 -1.90 -13.05
N GLN A 289 -5.43 -1.71 -14.17
CA GLN A 289 -4.12 -2.35 -14.37
C GLN A 289 -3.09 -1.81 -13.38
N LEU A 290 -3.04 -0.49 -13.17
CA LEU A 290 -2.15 0.12 -12.18
C LEU A 290 -2.46 -0.38 -10.76
N ILE A 291 -3.74 -0.40 -10.38
CA ILE A 291 -4.19 -0.92 -9.09
C ILE A 291 -3.82 -2.40 -8.94
N SER A 292 -4.00 -3.22 -9.99
CA SER A 292 -3.68 -4.66 -9.94
C SER A 292 -2.18 -4.92 -9.78
N GLN A 293 -1.33 -4.19 -10.52
CA GLN A 293 0.14 -4.26 -10.39
C GLN A 293 0.57 -3.84 -8.97
N PHE A 294 -0.01 -2.75 -8.48
CA PHE A 294 0.27 -2.25 -7.14
C PHE A 294 -0.13 -3.28 -6.06
N ARG A 295 -1.31 -3.90 -6.19
CA ARG A 295 -1.74 -4.99 -5.30
C ARG A 295 -0.81 -6.21 -5.35
N ALA A 296 -0.29 -6.56 -6.51
CA ALA A 296 0.66 -7.67 -6.64
C ALA A 296 1.96 -7.39 -5.87
N ILE A 297 2.51 -6.18 -5.99
CA ILE A 297 3.73 -5.77 -5.26
C ILE A 297 3.46 -5.75 -3.75
N THR A 298 2.40 -5.07 -3.32
CA THR A 298 2.06 -4.99 -1.89
C THR A 298 1.68 -6.34 -1.30
N GLY A 299 1.10 -7.25 -2.10
CA GLY A 299 0.86 -8.64 -1.75
C GLY A 299 2.16 -9.40 -1.47
N GLY A 300 3.17 -9.26 -2.33
CA GLY A 300 4.49 -9.85 -2.13
C GLY A 300 5.18 -9.34 -0.86
N VAL A 301 5.15 -8.03 -0.65
CA VAL A 301 5.68 -7.40 0.58
C VAL A 301 4.95 -7.93 1.81
N THR A 302 3.60 -7.98 1.77
CA THR A 302 2.79 -8.51 2.87
C THR A 302 3.14 -9.98 3.18
N ALA A 303 3.31 -10.82 2.15
CA ALA A 303 3.70 -12.23 2.34
C ALA A 303 5.07 -12.36 3.04
N ALA A 304 6.07 -11.58 2.60
CA ALA A 304 7.39 -11.55 3.24
C ALA A 304 7.30 -11.13 4.72
N MET A 305 6.48 -10.13 5.01
CA MET A 305 6.28 -9.62 6.37
C MET A 305 5.55 -10.62 7.27
N VAL A 306 4.52 -11.31 6.75
CA VAL A 306 3.84 -12.39 7.46
C VAL A 306 4.82 -13.52 7.78
N PHE A 307 5.74 -13.85 6.87
CA PHE A 307 6.78 -14.83 7.12
C PHE A 307 7.70 -14.43 8.29
N VAL A 308 8.18 -13.19 8.30
CA VAL A 308 9.02 -12.67 9.42
C VAL A 308 8.26 -12.70 10.75
N ALA A 309 6.98 -12.33 10.72
CA ALA A 309 6.13 -12.36 11.91
C ALA A 309 5.88 -13.78 12.42
N LEU A 310 5.68 -14.75 11.52
CA LEU A 310 5.56 -16.18 11.88
C LEU A 310 6.83 -16.69 12.55
N VAL A 311 8.00 -16.33 12.04
CA VAL A 311 9.29 -16.69 12.67
C VAL A 311 9.38 -16.12 14.09
N SER A 312 9.00 -14.85 14.27
CA SER A 312 8.99 -14.20 15.60
C SER A 312 8.01 -14.88 16.56
N LEU A 313 6.82 -15.24 16.08
CA LEU A 313 5.82 -15.96 16.86
C LEU A 313 6.27 -17.40 17.21
N LEU A 314 6.98 -18.08 16.31
CA LEU A 314 7.57 -19.40 16.58
C LEU A 314 8.61 -19.30 17.71
N ILE A 315 9.48 -18.29 17.67
CA ILE A 315 10.48 -18.06 18.75
C ILE A 315 9.75 -17.81 20.08
N GLY A 316 8.74 -16.95 20.09
CA GLY A 316 7.91 -16.70 21.27
C GLY A 316 7.19 -17.95 21.76
N GLY A 317 6.64 -18.77 20.84
CA GLY A 317 5.97 -20.04 21.13
C GLY A 317 6.90 -21.10 21.74
N VAL A 318 8.11 -21.26 21.21
CA VAL A 318 9.14 -22.12 21.82
C VAL A 318 9.48 -21.63 23.23
N GLY A 319 9.51 -20.33 23.46
CA GLY A 319 9.65 -19.74 24.79
C GLY A 319 8.52 -20.18 25.73
N VAL A 320 7.26 -20.13 25.28
CA VAL A 320 6.09 -20.63 26.06
C VAL A 320 6.26 -22.11 26.38
N MET A 321 6.61 -22.93 25.40
CA MET A 321 6.82 -24.36 25.58
C MET A 321 7.91 -24.63 26.65
N ASN A 322 9.05 -23.92 26.58
CA ASN A 322 10.15 -24.09 27.53
C ASN A 322 9.74 -23.69 28.95
N ILE A 323 9.01 -22.58 29.12
CA ILE A 323 8.49 -22.18 30.45
C ILE A 323 7.56 -23.26 31.01
N MET A 324 6.64 -23.73 30.18
CA MET A 324 5.66 -24.72 30.59
C MET A 324 6.34 -26.06 30.97
N LEU A 325 7.37 -26.51 30.24
CA LEU A 325 8.13 -27.70 30.57
C LEU A 325 8.83 -27.57 31.94
N VAL A 326 9.43 -26.42 32.23
CA VAL A 326 10.05 -26.16 33.54
C VAL A 326 8.99 -26.08 34.64
N SER A 327 7.84 -25.41 34.38
CA SER A 327 6.72 -25.34 35.33
C SER A 327 6.20 -26.75 35.68
N VAL A 328 6.08 -27.66 34.70
CA VAL A 328 5.69 -29.04 34.90
C VAL A 328 6.69 -29.77 35.78
N THR A 329 8.01 -29.65 35.53
CA THR A 329 9.04 -30.33 36.35
C THR A 329 9.07 -29.81 37.78
N GLN A 330 8.93 -28.50 38.01
CA GLN A 330 8.90 -27.91 39.35
C GLN A 330 7.64 -28.28 40.15
N ARG A 331 6.52 -28.58 39.48
CA ARG A 331 5.24 -28.94 40.11
C ARG A 331 4.92 -30.43 39.99
N THR A 332 5.92 -31.28 39.71
CA THR A 332 5.74 -32.74 39.52
C THR A 332 5.04 -33.38 40.71
N ARG A 333 5.48 -33.06 41.96
CA ARG A 333 4.87 -33.57 43.19
C ARG A 333 3.41 -33.13 43.37
N GLU A 334 3.10 -31.89 43.11
CA GLU A 334 1.75 -31.35 43.19
C GLU A 334 0.80 -32.04 42.18
N ILE A 335 1.28 -32.25 40.94
CA ILE A 335 0.54 -32.99 39.89
C ILE A 335 0.29 -34.42 40.34
N GLY A 336 1.33 -35.08 40.92
CA GLY A 336 1.24 -36.43 41.45
C GLY A 336 0.18 -36.56 42.54
N ILE A 337 0.13 -35.63 43.51
CA ILE A 337 -0.86 -35.62 44.58
C ILE A 337 -2.28 -35.46 43.99
N ARG A 338 -2.49 -34.50 43.09
CA ARG A 338 -3.81 -34.31 42.45
C ARG A 338 -4.28 -35.56 41.73
N ARG A 339 -3.40 -36.23 41.01
CA ARG A 339 -3.72 -37.45 40.31
C ARG A 339 -3.95 -38.65 41.24
N ALA A 340 -3.22 -38.74 42.34
CA ALA A 340 -3.41 -39.77 43.37
C ALA A 340 -4.78 -39.64 44.06
N VAL A 341 -5.29 -38.39 44.23
CA VAL A 341 -6.61 -38.11 44.79
C VAL A 341 -7.75 -38.25 43.78
N GLY A 342 -7.43 -38.58 42.49
CA GLY A 342 -8.45 -38.93 41.48
C GLY A 342 -8.70 -37.87 40.37
N ALA A 343 -7.84 -36.86 40.18
CA ALA A 343 -7.96 -35.94 39.06
C ALA A 343 -7.77 -36.65 37.70
N PHE A 344 -8.63 -36.36 36.75
CA PHE A 344 -8.53 -36.88 35.38
C PHE A 344 -7.34 -36.27 34.63
N ARG A 345 -6.83 -37.00 33.65
CA ARG A 345 -5.80 -36.46 32.74
C ARG A 345 -6.24 -35.19 32.02
N SER A 346 -7.52 -35.11 31.63
CA SER A 346 -8.13 -33.92 31.01
C SER A 346 -8.06 -32.68 31.89
N ASP A 347 -8.17 -32.84 33.21
CA ASP A 347 -8.13 -31.70 34.15
C ASP A 347 -6.73 -31.11 34.22
N VAL A 348 -5.69 -31.97 34.23
CA VAL A 348 -4.31 -31.55 34.17
C VAL A 348 -3.98 -30.89 32.84
N ILE A 349 -4.38 -31.48 31.71
CA ILE A 349 -4.18 -30.87 30.39
C ILE A 349 -4.87 -29.50 30.31
N GLY A 350 -6.13 -29.40 30.73
CA GLY A 350 -6.91 -28.17 30.73
C GLY A 350 -6.23 -27.06 31.54
N GLN A 351 -5.72 -27.40 32.73
CA GLN A 351 -5.04 -26.41 33.60
C GLN A 351 -3.79 -25.82 32.93
N PHE A 352 -2.87 -26.68 32.44
CA PHE A 352 -1.62 -26.21 31.81
C PHE A 352 -1.89 -25.52 30.46
N LEU A 353 -2.93 -25.94 29.71
CA LEU A 353 -3.31 -25.28 28.47
C LEU A 353 -3.87 -23.89 28.73
N ILE A 354 -4.71 -23.69 29.75
CA ILE A 354 -5.21 -22.37 30.15
C ILE A 354 -4.04 -21.47 30.58
N GLU A 355 -3.05 -22.02 31.31
CA GLU A 355 -1.89 -21.23 31.71
C GLU A 355 -1.09 -20.74 30.49
N ALA A 356 -0.83 -21.60 29.50
CA ALA A 356 -0.15 -21.23 28.25
C ALA A 356 -0.93 -20.22 27.43
N VAL A 357 -2.25 -20.42 27.31
CA VAL A 357 -3.17 -19.48 26.60
C VAL A 357 -3.21 -18.12 27.30
N THR A 358 -3.24 -18.10 28.63
CA THR A 358 -3.26 -16.83 29.39
C THR A 358 -1.97 -16.04 29.18
N LEU A 359 -0.81 -16.69 29.22
CA LEU A 359 0.49 -16.07 28.95
C LEU A 359 0.54 -15.47 27.53
N SER A 360 0.12 -16.25 26.54
CA SER A 360 0.14 -15.78 25.14
C SER A 360 -0.93 -14.73 24.86
N ALA A 361 -2.11 -14.79 25.49
CA ALA A 361 -3.14 -13.77 25.38
C ALA A 361 -2.70 -12.42 25.98
N ILE A 362 -2.00 -12.44 27.13
CA ILE A 362 -1.41 -11.22 27.70
C ILE A 362 -0.35 -10.65 26.74
N GLY A 363 0.55 -11.48 26.22
CA GLY A 363 1.52 -11.05 25.20
C GLY A 363 0.86 -10.48 23.96
N GLY A 364 -0.20 -11.14 23.45
CA GLY A 364 -0.98 -10.67 22.32
C GLY A 364 -1.69 -9.33 22.58
N ALA A 365 -2.33 -9.18 23.74
CA ALA A 365 -3.00 -7.93 24.13
C ALA A 365 -2.01 -6.76 24.24
N LEU A 366 -0.85 -7.00 24.86
CA LEU A 366 0.23 -5.99 24.93
C LEU A 366 0.80 -5.69 23.54
N GLY A 367 0.97 -6.71 22.69
CA GLY A 367 1.43 -6.54 21.31
C GLY A 367 0.45 -5.73 20.48
N VAL A 368 -0.85 -5.99 20.60
CA VAL A 368 -1.90 -5.19 19.96
C VAL A 368 -1.87 -3.75 20.47
N ALA A 369 -1.82 -3.54 21.80
CA ALA A 369 -1.78 -2.19 22.37
C ALA A 369 -0.55 -1.39 21.90
N LEU A 370 0.63 -2.01 21.87
CA LEU A 370 1.86 -1.40 21.35
C LEU A 370 1.76 -1.14 19.83
N GLY A 371 1.21 -2.07 19.07
CA GLY A 371 1.00 -1.90 17.63
C GLY A 371 0.07 -0.72 17.32
N LEU A 372 -1.01 -0.56 18.07
CA LEU A 372 -1.90 0.60 17.98
C LEU A 372 -1.18 1.91 18.33
N ALA A 373 -0.41 1.90 19.42
CA ALA A 373 0.34 3.09 19.88
C ALA A 373 1.41 3.50 18.85
N ILE A 374 2.19 2.55 18.33
CA ILE A 374 3.22 2.81 17.31
C ILE A 374 2.57 3.33 16.02
N SER A 375 1.48 2.71 15.56
CA SER A 375 0.77 3.16 14.35
C SER A 375 0.21 4.57 14.51
N ALA A 376 -0.32 4.92 15.68
CA ALA A 376 -0.78 6.28 15.99
C ALA A 376 0.39 7.29 16.02
N MET A 377 1.53 6.89 16.59
CA MET A 377 2.74 7.71 16.62
C MET A 377 3.28 7.96 15.20
N VAL A 378 3.35 6.93 14.36
CA VAL A 378 3.79 7.06 12.94
C VAL A 378 2.87 8.02 12.20
N LYS A 379 1.55 7.90 12.36
CA LYS A 379 0.57 8.80 11.74
C LYS A 379 0.78 10.27 12.16
N ALA A 380 1.13 10.51 13.42
CA ALA A 380 1.33 11.86 13.94
C ALA A 380 2.69 12.46 13.52
N SER A 381 3.74 11.63 13.46
CA SER A 381 5.12 12.10 13.23
C SER A 381 5.51 12.14 11.76
N VAL A 382 4.89 11.32 10.91
CA VAL A 382 5.21 11.19 9.49
C VAL A 382 3.93 11.29 8.66
N PRO A 383 3.43 12.51 8.38
CA PRO A 383 2.20 12.69 7.59
C PRO A 383 2.25 12.07 6.19
N ALA A 384 3.46 11.90 5.64
CA ALA A 384 3.68 11.26 4.34
C ALA A 384 3.45 9.73 4.36
N LEU A 385 3.40 9.10 5.56
CA LEU A 385 3.13 7.66 5.72
C LEU A 385 1.71 7.45 6.26
N PRO A 386 0.71 7.34 5.39
CA PRO A 386 -0.66 7.09 5.82
C PRO A 386 -0.75 5.71 6.46
N THR A 387 -1.14 5.65 7.74
CA THR A 387 -1.43 4.40 8.43
C THR A 387 -2.93 4.27 8.65
N ALA A 388 -3.47 3.10 8.31
CA ALA A 388 -4.87 2.76 8.56
C ALA A 388 -4.94 1.38 9.24
N ILE A 389 -5.59 1.33 10.39
CA ILE A 389 -5.75 0.10 11.16
C ILE A 389 -7.13 -0.46 10.86
N PRO A 390 -7.24 -1.57 10.11
CA PRO A 390 -8.53 -2.20 9.89
C PRO A 390 -9.02 -2.85 11.19
N LEU A 391 -10.32 -2.73 11.48
CA LEU A 391 -10.93 -3.22 12.73
C LEU A 391 -10.74 -4.72 12.99
N TRP A 392 -10.51 -5.51 11.95
CA TRP A 392 -10.26 -6.94 12.07
C TRP A 392 -8.85 -7.28 12.56
N SER A 393 -7.85 -6.40 12.34
CA SER A 393 -6.45 -6.72 12.63
C SER A 393 -6.13 -6.94 14.10
N PRO A 394 -6.66 -6.17 15.07
CA PRO A 394 -6.48 -6.46 16.49
C PRO A 394 -7.06 -7.82 16.91
N LEU A 395 -8.22 -8.19 16.35
CA LEU A 395 -8.85 -9.48 16.62
C LEU A 395 -8.02 -10.64 16.09
N VAL A 396 -7.50 -10.53 14.87
CA VAL A 396 -6.61 -11.55 14.29
C VAL A 396 -5.31 -11.65 15.09
N GLY A 397 -4.71 -10.53 15.49
CA GLY A 397 -3.50 -10.54 16.32
C GLY A 397 -3.71 -11.27 17.66
N LEU A 398 -4.84 -11.04 18.32
CA LEU A 398 -5.20 -11.74 19.56
C LEU A 398 -5.49 -13.24 19.30
N PHE A 399 -6.23 -13.56 18.24
CA PHE A 399 -6.55 -14.93 17.88
C PHE A 399 -5.30 -15.76 17.56
N VAL A 400 -4.37 -15.19 16.80
CA VAL A 400 -3.10 -15.83 16.47
C VAL A 400 -2.25 -16.05 17.73
N SER A 401 -2.17 -15.07 18.64
CA SER A 401 -1.41 -15.22 19.89
C SER A 401 -1.98 -16.33 20.77
N VAL A 402 -3.31 -16.43 20.89
CA VAL A 402 -3.99 -17.54 21.60
C VAL A 402 -3.69 -18.88 20.91
N GLY A 403 -3.73 -18.93 19.58
CA GLY A 403 -3.39 -20.12 18.79
C GLY A 403 -1.96 -20.61 19.06
N VAL A 404 -1.01 -19.69 19.15
CA VAL A 404 0.39 -19.99 19.54
C VAL A 404 0.43 -20.60 20.95
N GLY A 405 -0.30 -20.03 21.90
CA GLY A 405 -0.41 -20.58 23.27
C GLY A 405 -0.97 -21.99 23.31
N VAL A 406 -2.02 -22.26 22.55
CA VAL A 406 -2.61 -23.60 22.43
C VAL A 406 -1.62 -24.58 21.80
N PHE A 407 -1.02 -24.22 20.68
CA PHE A 407 -0.12 -25.10 19.93
C PHE A 407 1.13 -25.49 20.75
N PHE A 408 1.83 -24.49 21.27
CA PHE A 408 3.06 -24.72 22.01
C PHE A 408 2.83 -25.16 23.47
N GLY A 409 1.67 -24.88 24.06
CA GLY A 409 1.24 -25.33 25.36
C GLY A 409 0.75 -26.79 25.40
N ALA A 410 0.28 -27.31 24.26
CA ALA A 410 -0.29 -28.65 24.17
C ALA A 410 0.72 -29.74 24.55
N TYR A 411 1.96 -29.67 24.04
CA TYR A 411 2.98 -30.68 24.32
C TYR A 411 3.34 -30.76 25.82
N PRO A 412 3.70 -29.67 26.52
CA PRO A 412 3.92 -29.70 27.97
C PRO A 412 2.72 -30.19 28.78
N ALA A 413 1.51 -29.77 28.41
CA ALA A 413 0.28 -30.15 29.08
C ALA A 413 0.03 -31.67 29.00
N VAL A 414 0.22 -32.26 27.81
CA VAL A 414 0.12 -33.72 27.64
C VAL A 414 1.20 -34.43 28.43
N LYS A 415 2.45 -33.94 28.44
CA LYS A 415 3.55 -34.50 29.22
C LYS A 415 3.21 -34.48 30.71
N ALA A 416 2.70 -33.37 31.25
CA ALA A 416 2.25 -33.27 32.65
C ALA A 416 1.17 -34.30 33.01
N SER A 417 0.21 -34.53 32.11
CA SER A 417 -0.89 -35.48 32.34
C SER A 417 -0.46 -36.94 32.39
N ARG A 418 0.74 -37.27 31.87
CA ARG A 418 1.28 -38.64 31.82
C ARG A 418 2.19 -38.99 33.00
N ILE A 419 2.46 -38.07 33.93
CA ILE A 419 3.30 -38.30 35.09
C ILE A 419 2.68 -39.39 35.97
N ASP A 420 3.46 -40.38 36.35
CA ASP A 420 3.03 -41.45 37.27
C ASP A 420 2.92 -40.90 38.69
N PRO A 421 1.77 -41.03 39.37
CA PRO A 421 1.59 -40.56 40.73
C PRO A 421 2.61 -41.17 41.74
N ILE A 422 3.01 -42.43 41.54
CA ILE A 422 3.93 -43.13 42.44
C ILE A 422 5.35 -42.56 42.30
N GLU A 423 5.81 -42.35 41.06
CA GLU A 423 7.10 -41.75 40.80
C GLU A 423 7.13 -40.28 41.24
N ALA A 424 6.05 -39.51 41.00
CA ALA A 424 5.95 -38.12 41.39
C ALA A 424 6.02 -37.89 42.93
N LEU A 425 5.55 -38.81 43.71
CA LEU A 425 5.63 -38.75 45.19
C LEU A 425 6.99 -39.13 45.75
N ARG A 426 7.81 -39.83 44.95
CA ARG A 426 9.21 -40.20 45.30
C ARG A 426 10.23 -39.16 44.86
N TRP A 427 9.79 -38.15 44.13
CA TRP A 427 10.65 -37.07 43.66
C TRP A 427 10.94 -36.11 44.81
N GLU A 428 12.20 -36.01 45.22
CA GLU A 428 12.70 -35.04 46.20
C GLU A 428 12.99 -33.67 45.55
#